data_561a450bc829a14ddb8d32b4786a79ee
#
_entry.id   561a450bc829a14ddb8d32b4786a79ee
#
_cell.length_a   1.000
_cell.length_b   1.000
_cell.length_c   1.000
_cell.angle_alpha   90.00
_cell.angle_beta   90.00
_cell.angle_gamma   90.00
#
_symmetry.space_group_name_H-M   'P 1'
#
loop_
_entity.id
_entity.type
_entity.pdbx_description
1 polymer ?
#
loop_
_entity_poly.entity_id
_entity_poly.type
_entity_poly.pdbx_seq_one_letter_code
_entity_poly.pdbx_strand_id
1 'polypeptide(L)'
;MKTKLTTILLAVLMTLAAAFAVSAASIEPTSPSTMTYVTNSTVGGQAGMAQTHVRGYIHYVNIDESAPTQKWKAYVGNVTGEFALQDASGNAIYDWNIATITGELYATKEAPSGGSGRYAGGIPVWTAVQCANSTIIYDEESQFNHTITDEDSYRNTFKNGNNFNLTTFYAGEKQVTDSSAIGGEAGGCFGAYLNVNNADQFSHWQEVVLTDGTYQDMGSGDLDYDAIYTSLLENNQAGFDNVPYDFQILLPESGLDGAITPTTYYFYIELT
;
A
#
# COMPACT_ATOMS: atom_id res chain seq x y z
N MET A 1 13.39 -10.59 -63.44
CA MET A 1 14.05 -11.32 -62.34
C MET A 1 14.63 -10.42 -61.26
N LYS A 2 15.23 -9.26 -61.60
CA LYS A 2 15.83 -8.29 -60.62
C LYS A 2 14.81 -7.66 -59.64
N THR A 3 13.58 -7.33 -60.09
CA THR A 3 12.52 -6.72 -59.29
C THR A 3 11.96 -7.65 -58.19
N LYS A 4 11.84 -8.96 -58.48
CA LYS A 4 11.36 -9.94 -57.47
C LYS A 4 12.38 -10.17 -56.35
N LEU A 5 13.68 -10.10 -56.67
CA LEU A 5 14.75 -10.29 -55.70
C LEU A 5 14.85 -9.11 -54.73
N THR A 6 14.67 -7.87 -55.21
CA THR A 6 14.63 -6.66 -54.37
C THR A 6 13.44 -6.63 -53.44
N THR A 7 12.26 -7.12 -53.89
CA THR A 7 11.07 -7.18 -53.00
C THR A 7 11.20 -8.22 -51.90
N ILE A 8 11.81 -9.38 -52.21
CA ILE A 8 12.08 -10.40 -51.21
C ILE A 8 13.13 -9.94 -50.18
N LEU A 9 14.18 -9.27 -50.66
CA LEU A 9 15.22 -8.74 -49.77
C LEU A 9 14.67 -7.65 -48.84
N LEU A 10 13.77 -6.78 -49.31
CA LEU A 10 13.11 -5.75 -48.51
C LEU A 10 12.15 -6.35 -47.48
N ALA A 11 11.41 -7.41 -47.87
CA ALA A 11 10.52 -8.13 -46.96
C ALA A 11 11.30 -8.87 -45.84
N VAL A 12 12.43 -9.48 -46.16
CA VAL A 12 13.31 -10.14 -45.17
C VAL A 12 13.95 -9.10 -44.26
N LEU A 13 14.32 -7.92 -44.76
CA LEU A 13 14.88 -6.84 -43.94
C LEU A 13 13.84 -6.23 -42.99
N MET A 14 12.57 -6.10 -43.44
CA MET A 14 11.47 -5.66 -42.56
C MET A 14 11.09 -6.69 -41.48
N THR A 15 11.14 -7.98 -41.80
CA THR A 15 10.88 -9.03 -40.79
C THR A 15 12.02 -9.16 -39.78
N LEU A 16 13.27 -8.91 -40.22
CA LEU A 16 14.41 -8.90 -39.30
C LEU A 16 14.42 -7.67 -38.37
N ALA A 17 13.95 -6.52 -38.86
CA ALA A 17 13.82 -5.29 -38.04
C ALA A 17 12.69 -5.42 -36.99
N ALA A 18 11.66 -6.21 -37.25
CA ALA A 18 10.58 -6.47 -36.27
C ALA A 18 10.99 -7.46 -35.13
N ALA A 19 12.10 -8.18 -35.30
CA ALA A 19 12.57 -9.16 -34.32
C ALA A 19 13.46 -8.59 -33.23
N PHE A 20 13.78 -7.29 -33.28
CA PHE A 20 14.56 -6.59 -32.25
C PHE A 20 13.74 -5.54 -31.49
N ALA A 21 12.47 -5.80 -31.25
CA ALA A 21 11.84 -5.17 -30.10
C ALA A 21 12.43 -5.83 -28.86
N VAL A 22 13.57 -5.33 -28.41
CA VAL A 22 14.02 -5.57 -27.04
C VAL A 22 12.97 -4.90 -26.19
N SER A 23 12.01 -5.69 -25.70
CA SER A 23 11.19 -5.28 -24.58
C SER A 23 12.18 -5.01 -23.43
N ALA A 24 12.40 -3.76 -23.09
CA ALA A 24 12.98 -3.45 -21.80
C ALA A 24 12.12 -4.18 -20.77
N ALA A 25 12.72 -4.97 -19.90
CA ALA A 25 11.99 -5.57 -18.81
C ALA A 25 11.38 -4.41 -18.00
N SER A 26 10.08 -4.49 -17.75
CA SER A 26 9.39 -3.56 -16.87
C SER A 26 10.11 -3.56 -15.53
N ILE A 27 10.39 -2.38 -15.00
CA ILE A 27 10.84 -2.23 -13.62
C ILE A 27 9.59 -2.38 -12.78
N GLU A 28 9.43 -3.52 -12.14
CA GLU A 28 8.29 -3.82 -11.26
C GLU A 28 8.72 -3.68 -9.80
N PRO A 29 7.78 -3.35 -8.89
CA PRO A 29 8.05 -3.36 -7.46
C PRO A 29 8.66 -4.68 -7.00
N THR A 30 9.70 -4.62 -6.19
CA THR A 30 10.44 -5.80 -5.71
C THR A 30 10.44 -5.89 -4.20
N SER A 31 10.67 -7.09 -3.67
CA SER A 31 10.89 -7.23 -2.22
C SER A 31 12.10 -6.44 -1.80
N PRO A 32 12.04 -5.72 -0.64
CA PRO A 32 13.20 -5.03 -0.09
C PRO A 32 14.37 -6.01 0.11
N SER A 33 15.58 -5.58 -0.17
CA SER A 33 16.79 -6.38 0.06
C SER A 33 17.02 -6.66 1.55
N THR A 34 16.64 -5.71 2.40
CA THR A 34 16.66 -5.83 3.86
C THR A 34 15.49 -5.08 4.47
N MET A 35 14.94 -5.63 5.55
CA MET A 35 13.93 -4.96 6.37
C MET A 35 14.30 -5.18 7.83
N THR A 36 14.67 -4.11 8.53
CA THR A 36 15.11 -4.20 9.93
C THR A 36 14.09 -3.56 10.84
N TYR A 37 13.56 -4.38 11.76
CA TYR A 37 12.71 -3.90 12.84
C TYR A 37 13.56 -3.16 13.88
N VAL A 38 13.16 -1.93 14.23
CA VAL A 38 13.90 -1.07 15.16
C VAL A 38 13.27 -1.10 16.56
N THR A 39 11.98 -0.76 16.68
CA THR A 39 11.26 -0.74 17.96
C THR A 39 9.76 -0.72 17.73
N ASN A 40 8.99 -0.90 18.81
CA ASN A 40 7.55 -0.64 18.82
C ASN A 40 7.20 0.35 19.94
N SER A 41 6.09 1.03 19.76
CA SER A 41 5.52 1.95 20.75
C SER A 41 4.01 1.90 20.71
N THR A 42 3.38 1.97 21.88
CA THR A 42 1.94 2.11 22.03
C THR A 42 1.65 2.89 23.31
N VAL A 43 0.42 3.38 23.44
CA VAL A 43 -0.02 4.03 24.68
C VAL A 43 -0.07 2.99 25.79
N GLY A 44 0.64 3.24 26.87
CA GLY A 44 0.57 2.43 28.08
C GLY A 44 -0.65 2.76 28.94
N GLY A 45 -1.03 1.83 29.82
CA GLY A 45 -2.07 2.09 30.80
C GLY A 45 -1.73 3.28 31.69
N GLN A 46 -2.70 4.19 31.88
CA GLN A 46 -2.57 5.38 32.71
C GLN A 46 -3.19 5.14 34.11
N ALA A 47 -2.63 5.77 35.11
CA ALA A 47 -3.22 5.75 36.44
C ALA A 47 -4.53 6.56 36.45
N GLY A 48 -5.56 6.04 37.13
CA GLY A 48 -6.83 6.74 37.29
C GLY A 48 -6.65 8.10 37.97
N MET A 49 -7.40 9.09 37.55
CA MET A 49 -7.45 10.42 38.17
C MET A 49 -8.42 10.42 39.35
N ALA A 50 -7.94 10.84 40.51
CA ALA A 50 -8.76 10.97 41.73
C ALA A 50 -9.40 12.35 41.84
N GLN A 51 -10.69 12.37 42.15
CA GLN A 51 -11.44 13.59 42.45
C GLN A 51 -12.13 13.47 43.80
N THR A 52 -12.09 14.55 44.60
CA THR A 52 -12.74 14.61 45.91
C THR A 52 -13.60 15.83 46.02
N HIS A 53 -14.89 15.63 46.19
CA HIS A 53 -15.87 16.71 46.26
C HIS A 53 -16.80 16.53 47.46
N VAL A 54 -17.47 17.61 47.87
CA VAL A 54 -18.44 17.61 48.96
C VAL A 54 -19.76 16.94 48.53
N ARG A 55 -20.44 16.33 49.50
CA ARG A 55 -21.75 15.68 49.25
C ARG A 55 -22.86 16.70 48.99
N GLY A 56 -23.90 16.24 48.26
CA GLY A 56 -25.11 17.03 48.03
C GLY A 56 -25.05 17.94 46.81
N TYR A 57 -23.98 17.88 46.03
CA TYR A 57 -23.82 18.64 44.78
C TYR A 57 -23.70 17.72 43.58
N ILE A 58 -24.15 18.20 42.42
CA ILE A 58 -23.87 17.59 41.13
C ILE A 58 -22.66 18.28 40.52
N HIS A 59 -21.65 17.48 40.18
CA HIS A 59 -20.41 18.00 39.63
C HIS A 59 -20.37 17.68 38.12
N TYR A 60 -20.17 18.72 37.30
CA TYR A 60 -19.98 18.59 35.85
C TYR A 60 -18.49 18.42 35.60
N VAL A 61 -18.12 17.37 34.92
CA VAL A 61 -16.74 17.08 34.53
C VAL A 61 -16.67 16.80 33.04
N ASN A 62 -15.65 17.29 32.38
CA ASN A 62 -15.30 16.87 31.01
C ASN A 62 -14.18 15.84 31.12
N ILE A 63 -14.29 14.78 30.32
CA ILE A 63 -13.29 13.70 30.26
C ILE A 63 -12.92 13.54 28.80
N ASP A 64 -11.63 13.75 28.53
CA ASP A 64 -11.04 13.50 27.22
C ASP A 64 -10.11 12.29 27.36
N GLU A 65 -10.22 11.33 26.43
CA GLU A 65 -9.42 10.11 26.44
C GLU A 65 -9.05 9.73 25.00
N SER A 66 -7.84 9.23 24.82
CA SER A 66 -7.35 8.65 23.59
C SER A 66 -6.98 7.19 23.83
N ALA A 67 -7.74 6.29 23.26
CA ALA A 67 -7.51 4.85 23.39
C ALA A 67 -6.81 4.29 22.15
N PRO A 68 -5.85 3.35 22.31
CA PRO A 68 -5.24 2.69 21.17
C PRO A 68 -6.26 1.79 20.46
N THR A 69 -6.29 1.84 19.14
CA THR A 69 -7.08 0.91 18.34
C THR A 69 -6.50 -0.51 18.37
N GLN A 70 -7.34 -1.51 18.28
CA GLN A 70 -6.95 -2.92 18.14
C GLN A 70 -7.10 -3.42 16.69
N LYS A 71 -7.65 -2.57 15.80
CA LYS A 71 -7.96 -2.90 14.41
C LYS A 71 -6.87 -2.51 13.43
N TRP A 72 -5.83 -1.83 13.90
CA TRP A 72 -4.81 -1.28 13.04
C TRP A 72 -3.42 -1.46 13.63
N LYS A 73 -2.45 -1.60 12.74
CA LYS A 73 -1.02 -1.44 13.02
C LYS A 73 -0.43 -0.50 12.00
N ALA A 74 0.63 0.19 12.35
CA ALA A 74 1.32 1.09 11.46
C ALA A 74 2.81 0.79 11.42
N TYR A 75 3.42 1.11 10.29
CA TYR A 75 4.87 1.12 10.13
C TYR A 75 5.30 2.47 9.63
N VAL A 76 6.41 2.95 10.16
CA VAL A 76 7.05 4.20 9.74
C VAL A 76 8.55 3.96 9.66
N GLY A 77 9.21 4.66 8.78
CA GLY A 77 10.66 4.48 8.67
C GLY A 77 11.29 5.22 7.51
N ASN A 78 12.58 4.95 7.33
CA ASN A 78 13.38 5.51 6.28
C ASN A 78 13.74 4.43 5.25
N VAL A 79 13.89 4.88 4.01
CA VAL A 79 14.28 4.06 2.87
C VAL A 79 15.68 4.50 2.44
N THR A 80 16.51 3.54 2.17
CA THR A 80 17.79 3.78 1.51
C THR A 80 17.87 2.92 0.26
N GLY A 81 18.35 3.49 -0.83
CA GLY A 81 18.45 2.77 -2.09
C GLY A 81 19.47 3.36 -3.02
N GLU A 82 19.77 2.62 -4.06
CA GLU A 82 20.63 3.02 -5.16
C GLU A 82 20.09 2.44 -6.46
N PHE A 83 20.37 3.09 -7.57
CA PHE A 83 20.20 2.47 -8.87
C PHE A 83 21.50 1.80 -9.26
N ALA A 84 21.47 0.52 -9.60
CA ALA A 84 22.66 -0.23 -9.97
C ALA A 84 22.48 -0.92 -11.33
N LEU A 85 23.48 -0.78 -12.18
CA LEU A 85 23.59 -1.58 -13.40
C LEU A 85 24.38 -2.84 -13.07
N GLN A 86 23.67 -3.95 -12.88
CA GLN A 86 24.26 -5.20 -12.41
C GLN A 86 23.85 -6.40 -13.25
N ASP A 87 24.65 -7.46 -13.17
CA ASP A 87 24.35 -8.75 -13.80
C ASP A 87 23.37 -9.59 -12.95
N ALA A 88 22.97 -10.75 -13.48
CA ALA A 88 22.07 -11.68 -12.78
C ALA A 88 22.67 -12.29 -11.49
N SER A 89 23.95 -12.11 -11.25
CA SER A 89 24.66 -12.55 -10.04
C SER A 89 24.82 -11.43 -9.02
N GLY A 90 24.31 -10.22 -9.32
CA GLY A 90 24.37 -9.06 -8.46
C GLY A 90 25.69 -8.28 -8.54
N ASN A 91 26.55 -8.53 -9.55
CA ASN A 91 27.77 -7.75 -9.72
C ASN A 91 27.47 -6.46 -10.45
N ALA A 92 27.60 -5.32 -9.76
CA ALA A 92 27.38 -4.01 -10.35
C ALA A 92 28.59 -3.53 -11.16
N ILE A 93 28.34 -3.01 -12.37
CA ILE A 93 29.34 -2.30 -13.14
C ILE A 93 29.37 -0.82 -12.77
N TYR A 94 28.22 -0.31 -12.32
CA TYR A 94 28.08 1.06 -11.82
C TYR A 94 26.82 1.18 -10.94
N ASP A 95 26.87 2.06 -9.97
CA ASP A 95 25.75 2.42 -9.10
C ASP A 95 25.57 3.94 -9.00
N TRP A 96 24.35 4.36 -8.71
CA TRP A 96 23.97 5.76 -8.51
C TRP A 96 23.26 5.89 -7.17
N ASN A 97 23.83 6.64 -6.25
CA ASN A 97 23.17 6.97 -5.00
C ASN A 97 21.92 7.81 -5.26
N ILE A 98 20.82 7.45 -4.64
CA ILE A 98 19.58 8.20 -4.68
C ILE A 98 19.65 9.28 -3.59
N ALA A 99 19.63 10.54 -4.01
CA ALA A 99 19.71 11.69 -3.09
C ALA A 99 18.33 12.10 -2.55
N THR A 100 17.28 11.84 -3.32
CA THR A 100 15.89 12.13 -2.96
C THR A 100 15.10 10.86 -3.13
N ILE A 101 14.54 10.34 -2.06
CA ILE A 101 13.73 9.14 -2.10
C ILE A 101 12.36 9.48 -2.67
N THR A 102 12.01 8.81 -3.76
CA THR A 102 10.70 8.85 -4.41
C THR A 102 10.31 7.45 -4.85
N GLY A 103 9.01 7.20 -4.98
CA GLY A 103 8.46 5.90 -5.32
C GLY A 103 7.38 5.47 -4.35
N GLU A 104 7.15 4.18 -4.20
CA GLU A 104 6.05 3.61 -3.44
C GLU A 104 6.47 2.41 -2.60
N LEU A 105 5.87 2.30 -1.41
CA LEU A 105 5.93 1.13 -0.55
C LEU A 105 4.59 0.41 -0.61
N TYR A 106 4.63 -0.88 -0.91
CA TYR A 106 3.45 -1.73 -1.00
C TYR A 106 3.46 -2.79 0.09
N ALA A 107 2.28 -3.13 0.60
CA ALA A 107 2.09 -4.22 1.54
C ALA A 107 0.86 -5.05 1.15
N THR A 108 0.99 -6.36 1.10
CA THR A 108 -0.12 -7.28 0.81
C THR A 108 -0.08 -8.50 1.71
N LYS A 109 -1.24 -9.14 1.91
CA LYS A 109 -1.37 -10.41 2.64
C LYS A 109 -0.94 -11.62 1.81
N GLU A 110 -0.75 -11.46 0.51
CA GLU A 110 -0.34 -12.54 -0.39
C GLU A 110 1.08 -13.00 -0.13
N ALA A 111 1.25 -14.30 0.05
CA ALA A 111 2.57 -14.91 0.18
C ALA A 111 3.23 -15.02 -1.20
N PRO A 112 4.51 -14.60 -1.37
CA PRO A 112 5.21 -14.68 -2.65
C PRO A 112 5.34 -16.11 -3.21
N SER A 113 5.28 -17.12 -2.34
CA SER A 113 5.28 -18.54 -2.71
C SER A 113 4.72 -19.40 -1.58
N GLY A 114 4.07 -20.50 -1.94
CA GLY A 114 3.63 -21.50 -0.97
C GLY A 114 2.42 -21.10 -0.12
N GLY A 115 1.73 -20.03 -0.45
CA GLY A 115 0.44 -19.68 0.15
C GLY A 115 -0.62 -20.75 -0.14
N SER A 116 -1.66 -20.82 0.66
CA SER A 116 -2.81 -21.69 0.45
C SER A 116 -4.10 -20.94 0.75
N GLY A 117 -5.18 -21.35 0.12
CA GLY A 117 -6.46 -20.68 0.26
C GLY A 117 -6.45 -19.31 -0.41
N ARG A 118 -7.07 -18.34 0.21
CA ARG A 118 -7.22 -16.96 -0.31
C ARG A 118 -5.90 -16.21 -0.54
N TYR A 119 -4.82 -16.66 0.05
CA TYR A 119 -3.48 -16.06 -0.06
C TYR A 119 -2.52 -16.90 -0.90
N ALA A 120 -3.05 -17.67 -1.85
CA ALA A 120 -2.27 -18.56 -2.71
C ALA A 120 -1.71 -17.87 -3.95
N GLY A 121 -1.99 -16.58 -4.14
CA GLY A 121 -1.78 -15.88 -5.41
C GLY A 121 -0.33 -15.67 -5.80
N GLY A 122 0.53 -15.35 -4.86
CA GLY A 122 1.93 -15.07 -5.14
C GLY A 122 2.29 -13.58 -5.16
N ILE A 123 3.19 -13.19 -6.05
CA ILE A 123 3.57 -11.78 -6.26
C ILE A 123 2.43 -11.06 -6.98
N PRO A 124 2.04 -9.85 -6.56
CA PRO A 124 1.04 -9.05 -7.26
C PRO A 124 1.32 -8.90 -8.76
N VAL A 125 0.28 -8.93 -9.57
CA VAL A 125 0.40 -8.69 -11.02
C VAL A 125 0.46 -7.20 -11.28
N TRP A 126 1.64 -6.62 -11.18
CA TRP A 126 1.85 -5.16 -11.21
C TRP A 126 1.29 -4.48 -12.47
N THR A 127 1.29 -5.16 -13.61
CA THR A 127 0.70 -4.63 -14.85
C THR A 127 -0.83 -4.53 -14.82
N ALA A 128 -1.49 -5.21 -13.88
CA ALA A 128 -2.94 -5.22 -13.71
C ALA A 128 -3.43 -4.33 -12.54
N VAL A 129 -2.52 -3.74 -11.78
CA VAL A 129 -2.84 -2.94 -10.58
C VAL A 129 -3.79 -1.79 -10.90
N GLN A 130 -4.79 -1.62 -10.05
CA GLN A 130 -5.83 -0.58 -10.11
C GLN A 130 -6.27 -0.23 -8.70
N CYS A 131 -6.95 0.92 -8.53
CA CYS A 131 -7.58 1.23 -7.25
C CYS A 131 -8.71 0.25 -6.94
N ALA A 132 -8.78 -0.17 -5.68
CA ALA A 132 -9.89 -0.96 -5.16
C ALA A 132 -11.22 -0.21 -5.31
N ASN A 133 -12.31 -0.95 -5.55
CA ASN A 133 -13.66 -0.42 -5.54
C ASN A 133 -14.37 -0.69 -4.21
N SER A 134 -15.60 -0.21 -4.06
CA SER A 134 -16.39 -0.38 -2.84
C SER A 134 -16.60 -1.86 -2.46
N THR A 135 -16.68 -2.77 -3.43
CA THR A 135 -16.82 -4.20 -3.15
C THR A 135 -15.60 -4.74 -2.40
N ILE A 136 -14.40 -4.45 -2.91
CA ILE A 136 -13.13 -4.86 -2.28
C ILE A 136 -13.01 -4.27 -0.87
N ILE A 137 -13.36 -2.99 -0.70
CA ILE A 137 -13.33 -2.32 0.60
C ILE A 137 -14.28 -2.98 1.60
N TYR A 138 -15.46 -3.44 1.17
CA TYR A 138 -16.42 -4.13 2.03
C TYR A 138 -15.96 -5.54 2.39
N ASP A 139 -15.32 -6.23 1.46
CA ASP A 139 -14.77 -7.56 1.69
C ASP A 139 -13.61 -7.51 2.67
N GLU A 140 -12.67 -6.58 2.50
CA GLU A 140 -11.58 -6.36 3.45
C GLU A 140 -12.10 -6.01 4.85
N GLU A 141 -13.10 -5.13 4.96
CA GLU A 141 -13.73 -4.83 6.24
C GLU A 141 -14.30 -6.07 6.91
N SER A 142 -15.01 -6.92 6.15
CA SER A 142 -15.57 -8.17 6.64
C SER A 142 -14.48 -9.17 7.06
N GLN A 143 -13.42 -9.30 6.28
CA GLN A 143 -12.31 -10.21 6.56
C GLN A 143 -11.60 -9.87 7.87
N PHE A 144 -11.45 -8.60 8.18
CA PHE A 144 -10.86 -8.12 9.43
C PHE A 144 -11.86 -8.04 10.59
N ASN A 145 -13.11 -8.46 10.37
CA ASN A 145 -14.19 -8.36 11.35
C ASN A 145 -14.39 -6.93 11.87
N HIS A 146 -14.18 -5.95 10.98
CA HIS A 146 -14.56 -4.57 11.24
C HIS A 146 -16.03 -4.35 10.89
N THR A 147 -16.69 -3.41 11.53
CA THR A 147 -18.05 -3.02 11.21
C THR A 147 -18.14 -1.52 11.00
N ILE A 148 -19.00 -1.09 10.08
CA ILE A 148 -19.16 0.35 9.75
C ILE A 148 -19.61 1.20 10.94
N THR A 149 -20.14 0.57 11.99
CA THR A 149 -20.55 1.27 13.22
C THR A 149 -19.34 1.61 14.12
N ASP A 150 -18.20 1.04 13.86
CA ASP A 150 -16.98 1.32 14.60
C ASP A 150 -16.27 2.51 13.95
N GLU A 151 -15.94 3.52 14.72
CA GLU A 151 -15.30 4.74 14.21
C GLU A 151 -13.94 4.44 13.56
N ASP A 152 -13.23 3.42 14.06
CA ASP A 152 -11.96 2.93 13.54
C ASP A 152 -12.12 1.74 12.57
N SER A 153 -13.26 1.62 11.88
CA SER A 153 -13.48 0.58 10.88
C SER A 153 -12.70 0.86 9.58
N TYR A 154 -12.57 -0.16 8.77
CA TYR A 154 -11.90 -0.09 7.47
C TYR A 154 -12.51 1.01 6.57
N ARG A 155 -13.84 1.02 6.42
CA ARG A 155 -14.58 2.03 5.63
C ARG A 155 -14.58 3.42 6.24
N ASN A 156 -14.38 3.55 7.55
CA ASN A 156 -14.24 4.84 8.19
C ASN A 156 -12.82 5.40 8.04
N THR A 157 -11.86 4.57 7.76
CA THR A 157 -10.45 4.93 7.54
C THR A 157 -10.16 5.22 6.07
N PHE A 158 -10.40 4.25 5.17
CA PHE A 158 -10.17 4.44 3.74
C PHE A 158 -11.41 5.02 3.06
N LYS A 159 -11.30 6.23 2.57
CA LYS A 159 -12.37 7.02 1.97
C LYS A 159 -12.05 7.36 0.52
N ASN A 160 -13.06 7.69 -0.26
CA ASN A 160 -12.92 8.19 -1.62
C ASN A 160 -13.68 9.52 -1.81
N GLY A 161 -13.72 10.01 -3.02
CA GLY A 161 -14.41 11.25 -3.39
C GLY A 161 -13.74 12.48 -2.76
N ASN A 162 -14.54 13.38 -2.19
CA ASN A 162 -14.02 14.63 -1.61
C ASN A 162 -13.13 14.44 -0.37
N ASN A 163 -13.01 13.21 0.14
CA ASN A 163 -12.21 12.92 1.32
C ASN A 163 -10.79 12.45 0.98
N PHE A 164 -10.57 11.99 -0.25
CA PHE A 164 -9.27 11.52 -0.70
C PHE A 164 -9.11 11.81 -2.19
N ASN A 165 -7.97 12.36 -2.58
CA ASN A 165 -7.60 12.66 -3.95
C ASN A 165 -6.18 12.17 -4.21
N LEU A 166 -6.06 11.08 -4.94
CA LEU A 166 -4.80 10.40 -5.16
C LEU A 166 -3.86 11.22 -6.05
N THR A 167 -2.64 11.40 -5.60
CA THR A 167 -1.55 11.85 -6.48
C THR A 167 -1.22 10.73 -7.46
N THR A 168 -1.18 11.06 -8.75
CA THR A 168 -0.83 10.09 -9.80
C THR A 168 0.58 9.54 -9.58
N PHE A 169 0.72 8.23 -9.65
CA PHE A 169 2.00 7.53 -9.55
C PHE A 169 2.05 6.35 -10.53
N TYR A 170 3.15 5.61 -10.54
CA TYR A 170 3.32 4.41 -11.35
C TYR A 170 3.66 3.22 -10.47
N ALA A 171 2.98 2.09 -10.67
CA ALA A 171 3.37 0.80 -10.14
C ALA A 171 4.02 0.00 -11.29
N GLY A 172 5.33 -0.03 -11.33
CA GLY A 172 6.07 -0.43 -12.50
C GLY A 172 5.77 0.46 -13.70
N GLU A 173 5.30 -0.12 -14.80
CA GLU A 173 4.86 0.64 -15.99
C GLU A 173 3.38 1.07 -15.92
N LYS A 174 2.64 0.61 -14.93
CA LYS A 174 1.22 0.88 -14.80
C LYS A 174 0.98 2.21 -14.11
N GLN A 175 0.42 3.19 -14.86
CA GLN A 175 -0.04 4.42 -14.26
C GLN A 175 -1.29 4.21 -13.42
N VAL A 176 -1.26 4.68 -12.18
CA VAL A 176 -2.38 4.71 -11.24
C VAL A 176 -2.80 6.15 -11.02
N THR A 177 -4.07 6.42 -11.26
CA THR A 177 -4.68 7.75 -11.09
C THR A 177 -5.95 7.62 -10.27
N ASP A 178 -6.46 8.72 -9.76
CA ASP A 178 -7.72 8.72 -9.01
C ASP A 178 -8.92 8.15 -9.80
N SER A 179 -8.85 8.13 -11.12
CA SER A 179 -9.87 7.50 -11.97
C SER A 179 -9.60 6.03 -12.30
N SER A 180 -8.53 5.43 -11.75
CA SER A 180 -8.14 4.05 -12.02
C SER A 180 -8.89 3.01 -11.20
N ALA A 181 -10.03 3.36 -10.61
CA ALA A 181 -10.83 2.43 -9.81
C ALA A 181 -11.50 1.36 -10.68
N ILE A 182 -11.49 0.10 -10.21
CA ILE A 182 -12.14 -1.02 -10.89
C ILE A 182 -13.62 -0.72 -11.12
N GLY A 183 -14.08 -1.00 -12.33
CA GLY A 183 -15.49 -0.82 -12.69
C GLY A 183 -15.93 0.64 -12.82
N GLY A 184 -15.00 1.60 -12.78
CA GLY A 184 -15.33 3.02 -12.86
C GLY A 184 -16.04 3.51 -11.60
N GLU A 185 -15.58 3.09 -10.42
CA GLU A 185 -16.15 3.47 -9.11
C GLU A 185 -16.33 4.98 -9.01
N ALA A 186 -17.54 5.40 -8.68
CA ALA A 186 -17.84 6.81 -8.47
C ALA A 186 -17.11 7.32 -7.23
N GLY A 187 -16.33 8.39 -7.38
CA GLY A 187 -15.54 8.97 -6.28
C GLY A 187 -14.06 8.60 -6.29
N GLY A 188 -13.60 7.80 -7.25
CA GLY A 188 -12.17 7.51 -7.41
C GLY A 188 -11.64 6.45 -6.43
N CYS A 189 -10.35 6.55 -6.15
CA CYS A 189 -9.64 5.62 -5.31
C CYS A 189 -9.99 5.76 -3.82
N PHE A 190 -10.00 4.64 -3.10
CA PHE A 190 -10.10 4.64 -1.65
C PHE A 190 -8.72 4.78 -1.02
N GLY A 191 -8.59 5.73 -0.12
CA GLY A 191 -7.34 5.99 0.57
C GLY A 191 -7.51 6.82 1.83
N ALA A 192 -6.39 7.14 2.45
CA ALA A 192 -6.30 7.96 3.64
C ALA A 192 -5.09 8.91 3.57
N TYR A 193 -5.18 10.04 4.27
CA TYR A 193 -4.04 10.89 4.57
C TYR A 193 -3.63 10.61 6.02
N LEU A 194 -2.40 10.16 6.22
CA LEU A 194 -1.91 9.90 7.56
C LEU A 194 -1.42 11.19 8.21
N ASN A 195 -1.50 11.25 9.52
CA ASN A 195 -1.24 12.47 10.29
C ASN A 195 0.19 12.98 10.15
N VAL A 196 0.34 14.29 10.32
CA VAL A 196 1.61 14.98 10.50
C VAL A 196 1.55 15.71 11.83
N ASN A 197 2.52 15.48 12.72
CA ASN A 197 2.61 16.16 14.02
C ASN A 197 1.31 16.11 14.84
N ASN A 198 0.71 14.92 14.97
CA ASN A 198 -0.57 14.67 15.64
C ASN A 198 -1.78 15.42 15.04
N ALA A 199 -1.70 15.88 13.80
CA ALA A 199 -2.78 16.62 13.17
C ALA A 199 -3.13 16.05 11.82
N ASP A 200 -4.43 16.06 11.51
CA ASP A 200 -4.93 15.73 10.20
C ASP A 200 -4.33 16.67 9.14
N GLN A 201 -4.03 16.13 7.99
CA GLN A 201 -3.57 16.89 6.83
C GLN A 201 -4.10 16.25 5.53
N PHE A 202 -3.95 16.94 4.40
CA PHE A 202 -4.52 16.53 3.12
C PHE A 202 -3.54 16.72 1.95
N SER A 203 -2.24 16.56 2.18
CA SER A 203 -1.22 16.79 1.15
C SER A 203 -0.08 15.79 1.11
N HIS A 204 0.28 15.20 2.24
CA HIS A 204 1.37 14.23 2.37
C HIS A 204 0.86 12.92 2.92
N TRP A 205 1.71 11.91 2.95
CA TRP A 205 1.43 10.62 3.55
C TRP A 205 0.14 10.00 3.02
N GLN A 206 0.04 9.99 1.68
CA GLN A 206 -1.08 9.34 1.01
C GLN A 206 -0.90 7.83 1.07
N GLU A 207 -1.95 7.17 1.53
CA GLU A 207 -2.07 5.73 1.45
C GLU A 207 -3.32 5.37 0.64
N VAL A 208 -3.18 4.49 -0.33
CA VAL A 208 -4.25 4.05 -1.22
C VAL A 208 -4.41 2.54 -1.19
N VAL A 209 -5.63 2.06 -1.29
CA VAL A 209 -5.93 0.63 -1.42
C VAL A 209 -6.03 0.28 -2.89
N LEU A 210 -5.12 -0.56 -3.34
CA LEU A 210 -5.08 -1.11 -4.70
C LEU A 210 -5.46 -2.58 -4.70
N THR A 211 -5.62 -3.13 -5.90
CA THR A 211 -5.73 -4.56 -6.19
C THR A 211 -5.08 -4.84 -7.53
N ASP A 212 -4.61 -6.05 -7.75
CA ASP A 212 -4.05 -6.47 -9.04
C ASP A 212 -5.10 -7.05 -10.00
N GLY A 213 -6.38 -7.02 -9.60
CA GLY A 213 -7.48 -7.52 -10.42
C GLY A 213 -7.53 -9.06 -10.52
N THR A 214 -6.67 -9.78 -9.84
CA THR A 214 -6.80 -11.22 -9.70
C THR A 214 -7.89 -11.51 -8.67
N TYR A 215 -9.00 -12.03 -9.18
CA TYR A 215 -10.13 -12.45 -8.38
C TYR A 215 -9.99 -13.95 -8.12
N GLN A 216 -9.86 -14.34 -6.88
CA GLN A 216 -9.86 -15.75 -6.48
C GLN A 216 -11.17 -16.07 -5.78
N ASP A 217 -12.15 -16.58 -6.54
CA ASP A 217 -13.35 -17.16 -5.95
C ASP A 217 -12.99 -18.55 -5.38
N MET A 218 -12.82 -18.62 -4.07
CA MET A 218 -12.53 -19.87 -3.36
C MET A 218 -13.77 -20.76 -3.15
N GLY A 219 -14.86 -20.50 -3.86
CA GLY A 219 -16.03 -21.39 -3.89
C GLY A 219 -16.90 -21.35 -2.62
N SER A 220 -16.65 -20.43 -1.71
CA SER A 220 -17.44 -20.25 -0.48
C SER A 220 -18.41 -19.05 -0.56
N GLY A 221 -18.42 -18.33 -1.69
CA GLY A 221 -19.15 -17.07 -1.82
C GLY A 221 -18.43 -15.88 -1.21
N ASP A 222 -17.25 -16.07 -0.65
CA ASP A 222 -16.35 -15.01 -0.21
C ASP A 222 -15.54 -14.52 -1.40
N LEU A 223 -15.68 -13.25 -1.71
CA LEU A 223 -14.90 -12.57 -2.74
C LEU A 223 -13.53 -12.26 -2.14
N ASP A 224 -12.51 -12.99 -2.58
CA ASP A 224 -11.13 -12.73 -2.18
C ASP A 224 -10.48 -11.80 -3.19
N TYR A 225 -10.59 -10.52 -2.95
CA TYR A 225 -9.75 -9.54 -3.63
C TYR A 225 -8.48 -9.32 -2.81
N ASP A 226 -7.37 -9.38 -3.50
CA ASP A 226 -6.08 -9.12 -2.87
C ASP A 226 -5.87 -7.62 -2.77
N ALA A 227 -6.04 -7.11 -1.56
CA ALA A 227 -5.75 -5.72 -1.28
C ALA A 227 -4.25 -5.49 -1.20
N ILE A 228 -3.80 -4.48 -1.92
CA ILE A 228 -2.43 -3.98 -1.88
C ILE A 228 -2.47 -2.58 -1.26
N TYR A 229 -2.01 -2.48 -0.03
CA TYR A 229 -1.88 -1.20 0.69
C TYR A 229 -0.64 -0.50 0.15
N THR A 230 -0.80 0.73 -0.31
CA THR A 230 0.25 1.45 -1.01
C THR A 230 0.46 2.81 -0.37
N SER A 231 1.65 3.04 0.16
CA SER A 231 2.08 4.34 0.69
C SER A 231 3.01 5.02 -0.31
N LEU A 232 2.70 6.25 -0.69
CA LEU A 232 3.60 7.06 -1.50
C LEU A 232 4.78 7.52 -0.62
N LEU A 233 6.01 7.35 -1.12
CA LEU A 233 7.22 7.75 -0.39
C LEU A 233 7.36 9.28 -0.37
N GLU A 234 7.78 9.78 0.79
CA GLU A 234 8.02 11.21 1.04
C GLU A 234 9.45 11.38 1.57
N ASN A 235 10.30 12.09 0.88
CA ASN A 235 11.70 12.22 1.25
C ASN A 235 11.92 13.06 2.51
N ASN A 236 12.25 12.41 3.63
CA ASN A 236 12.50 13.07 4.92
C ASN A 236 11.38 14.03 5.36
N GLN A 237 10.12 13.66 5.12
CA GLN A 237 8.97 14.47 5.50
C GLN A 237 8.63 14.27 6.98
N ALA A 238 8.22 15.34 7.67
CA ALA A 238 7.73 15.23 9.05
C ALA A 238 6.54 14.27 9.14
N GLY A 239 6.65 13.26 9.98
CA GLY A 239 5.63 12.25 10.20
C GLY A 239 4.68 12.56 11.36
N PHE A 240 3.97 11.53 11.83
CA PHE A 240 2.93 11.63 12.86
C PHE A 240 3.42 12.27 14.18
N ASP A 241 4.67 12.07 14.54
CA ASP A 241 5.34 12.57 15.77
C ASP A 241 6.30 13.74 15.50
N ASN A 242 6.23 14.34 14.32
CA ASN A 242 7.12 15.40 13.84
C ASN A 242 8.60 14.97 13.64
N VAL A 243 8.88 13.68 13.62
CA VAL A 243 10.18 13.13 13.20
C VAL A 243 10.16 12.92 11.69
N PRO A 244 11.28 13.17 10.97
CA PRO A 244 11.34 12.91 9.53
C PRO A 244 11.34 11.41 9.23
N TYR A 245 10.50 11.00 8.27
CA TYR A 245 10.43 9.66 7.71
C TYR A 245 10.36 9.72 6.19
N ASP A 246 10.55 8.57 5.54
CA ASP A 246 10.33 8.40 4.10
C ASP A 246 9.03 7.68 3.80
N PHE A 247 8.46 6.96 4.78
CA PHE A 247 7.12 6.35 4.66
C PHE A 247 6.38 6.29 5.99
N GLN A 248 5.06 6.32 5.88
CA GLN A 248 4.10 5.90 6.90
C GLN A 248 3.06 5.01 6.21
N ILE A 249 2.75 3.84 6.76
CA ILE A 249 1.74 2.93 6.24
C ILE A 249 0.90 2.35 7.37
N LEU A 250 -0.42 2.29 7.16
CA LEU A 250 -1.42 1.81 8.10
C LEU A 250 -2.03 0.51 7.58
N LEU A 251 -1.88 -0.57 8.33
CA LEU A 251 -2.33 -1.89 7.90
C LEU A 251 -3.40 -2.43 8.86
N PRO A 252 -4.51 -2.99 8.31
CA PRO A 252 -5.59 -3.51 9.14
C PRO A 252 -5.19 -4.79 9.89
N GLU A 253 -5.83 -4.97 11.03
CA GLU A 253 -5.77 -6.16 11.86
C GLU A 253 -7.18 -6.63 12.23
N SER A 254 -7.30 -7.88 12.65
CA SER A 254 -8.56 -8.37 13.19
C SER A 254 -8.92 -7.65 14.49
N GLY A 255 -10.03 -6.93 14.49
CA GLY A 255 -10.55 -6.22 15.67
C GLY A 255 -11.21 -7.11 16.73
N LEU A 256 -10.93 -8.42 16.73
CA LEU A 256 -11.45 -9.34 17.74
C LEU A 256 -10.60 -9.28 19.00
N ASP A 257 -11.23 -9.02 20.14
CA ASP A 257 -10.61 -9.16 21.46
C ASP A 257 -10.04 -10.58 21.62
N GLY A 258 -8.75 -10.66 21.92
CA GLY A 258 -8.07 -11.95 22.09
C GLY A 258 -7.63 -12.61 20.78
N ALA A 259 -7.66 -11.95 19.64
CA ALA A 259 -7.01 -12.44 18.44
C ALA A 259 -5.51 -12.57 18.70
N ILE A 260 -5.04 -13.83 18.72
CA ILE A 260 -3.64 -14.16 19.08
C ILE A 260 -2.76 -14.33 17.84
N THR A 261 -3.32 -14.31 16.66
CA THR A 261 -2.58 -14.49 15.41
C THR A 261 -2.61 -13.19 14.63
N PRO A 262 -1.52 -12.41 14.62
CA PRO A 262 -1.44 -11.19 13.82
C PRO A 262 -1.43 -11.51 12.34
N THR A 263 -1.96 -10.61 11.53
CA THR A 263 -1.92 -10.70 10.08
C THR A 263 -0.49 -10.54 9.58
N THR A 264 -0.05 -11.44 8.70
CA THR A 264 1.25 -11.33 8.03
C THR A 264 1.12 -10.50 6.77
N TYR A 265 2.02 -9.55 6.60
CA TYR A 265 2.12 -8.74 5.38
C TYR A 265 3.49 -8.92 4.74
N TYR A 266 3.49 -8.95 3.41
CA TYR A 266 4.68 -8.99 2.56
C TYR A 266 4.86 -7.62 1.93
N PHE A 267 6.05 -7.08 2.03
CA PHE A 267 6.37 -5.74 1.57
C PHE A 267 7.11 -5.78 0.24
N TYR A 268 6.77 -4.82 -0.62
CA TYR A 268 7.45 -4.53 -1.88
C TYR A 268 7.75 -3.05 -1.94
N ILE A 269 8.80 -2.68 -2.67
CA ILE A 269 9.21 -1.29 -2.83
C ILE A 269 9.58 -1.02 -4.28
N GLU A 270 9.26 0.15 -4.73
CA GLU A 270 9.70 0.72 -5.99
C GLU A 270 10.34 2.08 -5.71
N LEU A 271 11.50 2.32 -6.30
CA LEU A 271 12.20 3.61 -6.24
C LEU A 271 12.23 4.21 -7.63
N THR A 272 11.86 5.49 -7.75
CA THR A 272 11.70 6.18 -9.04
C THR A 272 12.53 7.48 -9.12
#